data_a6fce64c466b9cf76676f4dd42a0abdc
#
_entry.id   a6fce64c466b9cf76676f4dd42a0abdc
#
_cell.length_a   1.000
_cell.length_b   1.000
_cell.length_c   1.000
_cell.angle_alpha   90.00
_cell.angle_beta   90.00
_cell.angle_gamma   90.00
#
_symmetry.space_group_name_H-M   'P 1'
#
loop_
_entity.id
_entity.type
_entity.pdbx_description
1 polymer ?
#
loop_
_entity_poly.entity_id
_entity_poly.type
_entity_poly.pdbx_seq_one_letter_code
_entity_poly.pdbx_strand_id
1 'polypeptide(L)'
;EGPFATGPEVTKACLSCHTEAAKQVHKSKHWTWEFLNPQSQQRLGKKNVINNFCTAVPSNYEFCTACHAGYGWKDQNFDFNSQENVDCLVCHESTGTYRKLPGLAGHPPYTDMEFPPQSGKIVKAPDLKAVAQSVGKTGRRNCGACHFYGGGGDAVKHGDLDSSLAEPSKYLDVHMDKDGLNFTCGTCHETTGHEVPGSRYT
;
A
#
# COMPACT_ATOMS: atom_id res chain seq x y z
N GLU A 1 6.67 7.53 -20.91
CA GLU A 1 7.18 8.82 -21.36
C GLU A 1 7.51 9.70 -20.15
N GLY A 2 6.78 10.63 -19.63
CA GLY A 2 7.16 11.56 -18.56
C GLY A 2 7.95 12.78 -19.06
N PRO A 3 8.38 13.71 -18.19
CA PRO A 3 8.33 13.59 -16.75
C PRO A 3 6.90 13.56 -16.18
N PHE A 4 6.75 13.06 -14.96
CA PHE A 4 5.49 13.07 -14.21
C PHE A 4 5.65 13.94 -12.96
N ALA A 5 4.71 14.85 -12.73
CA ALA A 5 4.70 15.70 -11.55
C ALA A 5 4.00 15.01 -10.36
N THR A 6 3.05 14.12 -10.63
CA THR A 6 2.22 13.47 -9.61
C THR A 6 1.99 11.98 -9.86
N GLY A 7 1.65 11.22 -8.81
CA GLY A 7 1.27 9.82 -8.93
C GLY A 7 0.06 9.57 -9.85
N PRO A 8 -1.03 10.34 -9.75
CA PRO A 8 -2.16 10.25 -10.69
C PRO A 8 -1.78 10.40 -12.16
N GLU A 9 -0.80 11.23 -12.50
CA GLU A 9 -0.30 11.33 -13.88
C GLU A 9 0.37 10.03 -14.35
N VAL A 10 1.11 9.36 -13.46
CA VAL A 10 1.67 8.03 -13.76
C VAL A 10 0.55 7.02 -13.99
N THR A 11 -0.44 6.99 -13.11
CA THR A 11 -1.58 6.08 -13.24
C THR A 11 -2.34 6.31 -14.54
N LYS A 12 -2.59 7.58 -14.91
CA LYS A 12 -3.20 7.92 -16.18
C LYS A 12 -2.41 7.38 -17.38
N ALA A 13 -1.08 7.46 -17.34
CA ALA A 13 -0.23 6.88 -18.37
C ALA A 13 -0.33 5.34 -18.40
N CYS A 14 -0.37 4.67 -17.25
CA CYS A 14 -0.55 3.21 -17.17
C CYS A 14 -1.90 2.79 -17.77
N LEU A 15 -2.97 3.51 -17.45
CA LEU A 15 -4.34 3.21 -17.90
C LEU A 15 -4.53 3.36 -19.42
N SER A 16 -3.63 4.03 -20.12
CA SER A 16 -3.68 4.10 -21.58
C SER A 16 -3.51 2.72 -22.25
N CYS A 17 -2.87 1.76 -21.56
CA CYS A 17 -2.68 0.38 -22.02
C CYS A 17 -3.39 -0.63 -21.09
N HIS A 18 -3.36 -0.39 -19.77
CA HIS A 18 -3.96 -1.27 -18.76
C HIS A 18 -5.39 -0.84 -18.40
N THR A 19 -6.28 -0.77 -19.39
CA THR A 19 -7.61 -0.12 -19.32
C THR A 19 -8.56 -0.70 -18.27
N GLU A 20 -8.37 -1.94 -17.85
CA GLU A 20 -9.23 -2.60 -16.84
C GLU A 20 -8.61 -2.63 -15.44
N ALA A 21 -7.32 -2.30 -15.30
CA ALA A 21 -6.59 -2.47 -14.05
C ALA A 21 -7.22 -1.68 -12.88
N ALA A 22 -7.51 -0.38 -13.09
CA ALA A 22 -8.13 0.44 -12.05
C ALA A 22 -9.51 -0.08 -11.62
N LYS A 23 -10.33 -0.54 -12.57
CA LYS A 23 -11.65 -1.12 -12.28
C LYS A 23 -11.55 -2.41 -11.46
N GLN A 24 -10.48 -3.19 -11.66
CA GLN A 24 -10.19 -4.38 -10.87
C GLN A 24 -9.75 -3.98 -9.46
N VAL A 25 -8.83 -3.02 -9.33
CA VAL A 25 -8.38 -2.50 -8.02
C VAL A 25 -9.55 -1.93 -7.22
N HIS A 26 -10.50 -1.22 -7.86
CA HIS A 26 -11.68 -0.67 -7.21
C HIS A 26 -12.56 -1.72 -6.49
N LYS A 27 -12.48 -2.99 -6.90
CA LYS A 27 -13.20 -4.09 -6.25
C LYS A 27 -12.44 -4.68 -5.06
N SER A 28 -11.15 -4.40 -4.95
CA SER A 28 -10.28 -4.99 -3.93
C SER A 28 -10.46 -4.35 -2.53
N LYS A 29 -10.09 -5.10 -1.50
CA LYS A 29 -10.05 -4.59 -0.12
C LYS A 29 -9.00 -3.49 0.06
N HIS A 30 -7.93 -3.49 -0.73
CA HIS A 30 -6.91 -2.45 -0.72
C HIS A 30 -7.42 -1.08 -1.16
N TRP A 31 -8.52 -1.07 -1.93
CA TRP A 31 -9.21 0.15 -2.34
C TRP A 31 -10.39 0.49 -1.45
N THR A 32 -11.31 -0.45 -1.27
CA THR A 32 -12.57 -0.17 -0.56
C THR A 32 -12.39 0.00 0.95
N TRP A 33 -11.39 -0.67 1.53
CA TRP A 33 -11.15 -0.78 2.97
C TRP A 33 -12.38 -1.24 3.76
N GLU A 34 -13.31 -1.87 3.07
CA GLU A 34 -14.50 -2.42 3.70
C GLU A 34 -14.93 -3.74 3.07
N PHE A 35 -15.68 -4.51 3.80
CA PHE A 35 -16.40 -5.68 3.32
C PHE A 35 -17.69 -5.85 4.10
N LEU A 36 -18.67 -6.51 3.47
CA LEU A 36 -19.90 -6.89 4.12
C LEU A 36 -19.71 -8.25 4.78
N ASN A 37 -19.81 -8.30 6.11
CA ASN A 37 -19.78 -9.57 6.83
C ASN A 37 -21.08 -10.34 6.55
N PRO A 38 -21.02 -11.56 6.00
CA PRO A 38 -22.21 -12.28 5.58
C PRO A 38 -23.08 -12.77 6.75
N GLN A 39 -22.49 -12.98 7.94
CA GLN A 39 -23.22 -13.42 9.11
C GLN A 39 -23.92 -12.26 9.83
N SER A 40 -23.19 -11.18 10.10
CA SER A 40 -23.73 -10.04 10.85
C SER A 40 -24.39 -8.97 9.98
N GLN A 41 -24.22 -9.03 8.66
CA GLN A 41 -24.65 -8.01 7.70
C GLN A 41 -24.07 -6.62 7.98
N GLN A 42 -22.98 -6.55 8.74
CA GLN A 42 -22.28 -5.30 9.04
C GLN A 42 -21.20 -5.01 8.00
N ARG A 43 -21.04 -3.73 7.66
CA ARG A 43 -19.88 -3.26 6.91
C ARG A 43 -18.71 -3.10 7.87
N LEU A 44 -17.74 -3.99 7.75
CA LEU A 44 -16.51 -4.03 8.54
C LEU A 44 -15.33 -3.61 7.68
N GLY A 45 -14.15 -3.57 8.28
CA GLY A 45 -12.90 -3.17 7.64
C GLY A 45 -12.37 -1.84 8.17
N LYS A 46 -11.14 -1.52 7.80
CA LYS A 46 -10.38 -0.38 8.34
C LYS A 46 -11.12 0.96 8.24
N LYS A 47 -11.94 1.13 7.21
CA LYS A 47 -12.76 2.32 7.00
C LYS A 47 -13.82 2.53 8.09
N ASN A 48 -14.37 1.44 8.65
CA ASN A 48 -15.59 1.45 9.46
C ASN A 48 -15.34 1.14 10.94
N VAL A 49 -14.16 0.64 11.32
CA VAL A 49 -13.84 0.24 12.69
C VAL A 49 -12.56 0.90 13.19
N ILE A 50 -12.37 0.90 14.51
CA ILE A 50 -11.12 1.30 15.15
C ILE A 50 -10.02 0.31 14.71
N ASN A 51 -8.90 0.83 14.23
CA ASN A 51 -7.77 0.04 13.75
C ASN A 51 -6.70 -0.16 14.85
N ASN A 52 -5.60 -0.84 14.49
CA ASN A 52 -4.51 -1.17 15.41
C ASN A 52 -3.80 0.05 16.04
N PHE A 53 -3.98 1.25 15.50
CA PHE A 53 -3.49 2.50 16.10
C PHE A 53 -4.45 3.09 17.14
N CYS A 54 -5.50 2.34 17.54
CA CYS A 54 -6.54 2.75 18.48
C CYS A 54 -7.30 4.01 18.05
N THR A 55 -7.41 4.25 16.75
CA THR A 55 -8.10 5.39 16.16
C THR A 55 -8.90 4.96 14.92
N ALA A 56 -9.87 5.76 14.52
CA ALA A 56 -10.64 5.56 13.32
C ALA A 56 -10.10 6.40 12.15
N VAL A 57 -10.26 5.92 10.93
CA VAL A 57 -9.84 6.64 9.72
C VAL A 57 -10.48 8.04 9.63
N PRO A 58 -11.79 8.23 9.90
CA PRO A 58 -12.41 9.55 9.84
C PRO A 58 -11.81 10.62 10.75
N SER A 59 -11.10 10.22 11.80
CA SER A 59 -10.41 11.16 12.69
C SER A 59 -9.01 11.54 12.20
N ASN A 60 -8.44 10.81 11.24
CA ASN A 60 -7.03 10.95 10.83
C ASN A 60 -6.82 10.52 9.37
N TYR A 61 -7.64 10.97 8.45
CA TYR A 61 -7.59 10.56 7.04
C TYR A 61 -6.18 10.59 6.46
N GLU A 62 -5.55 11.75 6.43
CA GLU A 62 -4.26 11.93 5.74
C GLU A 62 -3.15 11.05 6.31
N PHE A 63 -3.20 10.77 7.62
CA PHE A 63 -2.26 9.88 8.27
C PHE A 63 -2.54 8.42 7.92
N CYS A 64 -3.79 7.97 8.09
CA CYS A 64 -4.19 6.58 7.91
C CYS A 64 -4.08 6.12 6.46
N THR A 65 -4.38 7.01 5.50
CA THR A 65 -4.46 6.69 4.08
C THR A 65 -3.11 6.57 3.38
N ALA A 66 -1.99 6.77 4.08
CA ALA A 66 -0.67 6.38 3.60
C ALA A 66 -0.62 4.90 3.16
N CYS A 67 -1.38 4.01 3.83
CA CYS A 67 -1.47 2.60 3.46
C CYS A 67 -2.60 2.28 2.46
N HIS A 68 -3.36 3.27 1.98
CA HIS A 68 -4.39 3.06 0.97
C HIS A 68 -3.76 2.87 -0.42
N ALA A 69 -4.33 1.98 -1.24
CA ALA A 69 -3.87 1.76 -2.61
C ALA A 69 -4.33 2.87 -3.57
N GLY A 70 -4.30 4.11 -3.10
CA GLY A 70 -4.74 5.28 -3.86
C GLY A 70 -4.19 6.60 -3.32
N TYR A 71 -4.44 7.65 -4.07
CA TYR A 71 -4.00 9.02 -3.83
C TYR A 71 -5.15 9.93 -3.42
N GLY A 72 -4.90 10.87 -2.52
CA GLY A 72 -5.78 12.00 -2.27
C GLY A 72 -6.95 11.73 -1.32
N TRP A 73 -6.95 10.61 -0.60
CA TRP A 73 -8.02 10.36 0.38
C TRP A 73 -7.74 11.11 1.69
N LYS A 74 -8.17 12.37 1.74
CA LYS A 74 -7.93 13.30 2.85
C LYS A 74 -9.18 13.59 3.70
N ASP A 75 -10.37 13.21 3.22
CA ASP A 75 -11.65 13.45 3.89
C ASP A 75 -12.74 12.51 3.37
N GLN A 76 -13.97 12.71 3.85
CA GLN A 76 -15.14 11.91 3.48
C GLN A 76 -15.60 12.07 2.01
N ASN A 77 -15.10 13.08 1.29
CA ASN A 77 -15.48 13.38 -0.10
C ASN A 77 -14.58 12.67 -1.12
N PHE A 78 -13.73 11.75 -0.68
CA PHE A 78 -12.86 11.00 -1.58
C PHE A 78 -13.69 10.25 -2.64
N ASP A 79 -13.33 10.46 -3.91
CA ASP A 79 -13.99 9.78 -5.02
C ASP A 79 -13.44 8.37 -5.24
N PHE A 80 -14.13 7.37 -4.72
CA PHE A 80 -13.83 5.96 -4.92
C PHE A 80 -14.03 5.47 -6.37
N ASN A 81 -14.59 6.27 -7.27
CA ASN A 81 -14.74 5.92 -8.69
C ASN A 81 -13.60 6.47 -9.55
N SER A 82 -12.75 7.33 -9.01
CA SER A 82 -11.63 7.89 -9.75
C SER A 82 -10.57 6.84 -10.08
N GLN A 83 -10.44 6.50 -11.35
CA GLN A 83 -9.43 5.55 -11.81
C GLN A 83 -8.00 6.11 -11.72
N GLU A 84 -7.82 7.41 -11.95
CA GLU A 84 -6.52 8.07 -11.90
C GLU A 84 -5.96 8.13 -10.46
N ASN A 85 -6.82 8.04 -9.45
CA ASN A 85 -6.41 8.01 -8.05
C ASN A 85 -5.93 6.64 -7.57
N VAL A 86 -5.99 5.59 -8.38
CA VAL A 86 -5.39 4.29 -8.04
C VAL A 86 -3.87 4.41 -8.04
N ASP A 87 -3.21 3.92 -7.00
CA ASP A 87 -1.76 3.89 -6.88
C ASP A 87 -1.19 2.56 -7.39
N CYS A 88 -0.86 2.51 -8.67
CA CYS A 88 -0.24 1.34 -9.27
C CYS A 88 1.18 1.09 -8.72
N LEU A 89 1.89 2.19 -8.43
CA LEU A 89 3.31 2.13 -8.06
C LEU A 89 3.53 1.49 -6.69
N VAL A 90 2.64 1.68 -5.71
CA VAL A 90 2.81 1.11 -4.37
C VAL A 90 2.96 -0.43 -4.40
N CYS A 91 2.32 -1.08 -5.38
CA CYS A 91 2.40 -2.52 -5.57
C CYS A 91 3.45 -2.96 -6.60
N HIS A 92 3.73 -2.14 -7.62
CA HIS A 92 4.49 -2.56 -8.78
C HIS A 92 5.87 -1.92 -8.91
N GLU A 93 6.23 -0.90 -8.11
CA GLU A 93 7.55 -0.30 -8.17
C GLU A 93 8.65 -1.30 -7.75
N SER A 94 9.81 -1.20 -8.36
CA SER A 94 10.96 -2.07 -8.04
C SER A 94 12.26 -1.32 -7.74
N THR A 95 12.20 0.02 -7.65
CA THR A 95 13.37 0.86 -7.34
C THR A 95 13.70 0.89 -5.85
N GLY A 96 12.73 0.62 -4.98
CA GLY A 96 12.82 0.80 -3.53
C GLY A 96 12.86 2.27 -3.09
N THR A 97 12.63 3.21 -4.01
CA THR A 97 12.65 4.65 -3.71
C THR A 97 11.26 5.25 -3.50
N TYR A 98 10.21 4.55 -3.96
CA TYR A 98 8.84 5.01 -3.82
C TYR A 98 8.31 4.73 -2.41
N ARG A 99 7.93 5.79 -1.70
CA ARG A 99 7.42 5.69 -0.33
C ARG A 99 6.23 6.63 -0.14
N LYS A 100 5.20 6.13 0.51
CA LYS A 100 4.05 6.92 0.97
C LYS A 100 4.25 7.24 2.44
N LEU A 101 4.14 8.51 2.79
CA LEU A 101 4.33 8.97 4.17
C LEU A 101 2.99 9.31 4.82
N PRO A 102 2.81 9.03 6.13
CA PRO A 102 1.67 9.53 6.88
C PRO A 102 1.58 11.07 6.81
N GLY A 103 0.37 11.58 6.62
CA GLY A 103 0.11 13.02 6.49
C GLY A 103 0.07 13.54 5.05
N LEU A 104 0.30 12.68 4.05
CA LEU A 104 0.25 13.05 2.63
C LEU A 104 -0.97 12.46 1.88
N ALA A 105 -1.99 12.05 2.60
CA ALA A 105 -3.23 11.51 2.03
C ALA A 105 -3.01 10.41 0.96
N GLY A 106 -1.99 9.56 1.16
CA GLY A 106 -1.65 8.49 0.23
C GLY A 106 -0.73 8.89 -0.94
N HIS A 107 -0.29 10.14 -1.00
CA HIS A 107 0.73 10.54 -1.97
C HIS A 107 2.16 10.21 -1.47
N PRO A 108 3.13 9.98 -2.38
CA PRO A 108 4.54 10.11 -2.03
C PRO A 108 4.90 11.58 -1.84
N PRO A 109 6.03 11.91 -1.22
CA PRO A 109 6.54 13.28 -1.25
C PRO A 109 6.91 13.65 -2.70
N TYR A 110 6.46 14.80 -3.17
CA TYR A 110 6.79 15.33 -4.50
C TYR A 110 7.99 16.29 -4.50
N THR A 111 8.46 16.62 -3.30
CA THR A 111 9.70 17.35 -3.05
C THR A 111 10.38 16.73 -1.85
N ASP A 112 11.70 16.89 -1.74
CA ASP A 112 12.43 16.45 -0.55
C ASP A 112 11.81 17.09 0.71
N MET A 113 11.57 16.30 1.74
CA MET A 113 10.97 16.78 2.97
C MET A 113 11.54 16.10 4.21
N GLU A 114 11.51 16.82 5.32
CA GLU A 114 11.87 16.25 6.60
C GLU A 114 10.75 15.35 7.12
N PHE A 115 11.09 14.09 7.46
CA PHE A 115 10.11 13.18 8.05
C PHE A 115 10.79 12.16 9.01
N PRO A 116 10.26 11.94 10.24
CA PRO A 116 9.19 12.75 10.87
C PRO A 116 9.57 14.22 11.06
N PRO A 117 8.61 15.12 11.23
CA PRO A 117 8.92 16.53 11.48
C PRO A 117 9.87 16.71 12.68
N GLN A 118 10.82 17.63 12.58
CA GLN A 118 11.85 17.91 13.60
C GLN A 118 12.83 16.76 13.88
N SER A 119 12.92 15.77 13.01
CA SER A 119 13.85 14.63 13.14
C SER A 119 15.23 14.89 12.57
N GLY A 120 15.40 15.91 11.72
CA GLY A 120 16.59 16.13 10.91
C GLY A 120 16.75 15.14 9.74
N LYS A 121 15.82 14.19 9.56
CA LYS A 121 15.90 13.16 8.53
C LYS A 121 15.18 13.61 7.25
N ILE A 122 15.91 13.74 6.16
CA ILE A 122 15.33 14.12 4.87
C ILE A 122 14.93 12.85 4.10
N VAL A 123 13.65 12.76 3.78
CA VAL A 123 13.11 11.79 2.81
C VAL A 123 13.15 12.42 1.43
N LYS A 124 13.80 11.74 0.51
CA LYS A 124 13.91 12.18 -0.88
C LYS A 124 12.63 11.92 -1.64
N ALA A 125 12.22 12.86 -2.48
CA ALA A 125 11.15 12.65 -3.46
C ALA A 125 11.58 11.60 -4.48
N PRO A 126 10.72 10.61 -4.82
CA PRO A 126 11.03 9.66 -5.87
C PRO A 126 11.04 10.32 -7.24
N ASP A 127 11.94 9.90 -8.12
CA ASP A 127 11.81 10.18 -9.55
C ASP A 127 10.69 9.31 -10.13
N LEU A 128 9.50 9.88 -10.28
CA LEU A 128 8.33 9.15 -10.73
C LEU A 128 8.49 8.55 -12.13
N LYS A 129 9.32 9.16 -13.00
CA LYS A 129 9.62 8.58 -14.30
C LYS A 129 10.47 7.31 -14.16
N ALA A 130 11.54 7.38 -13.39
CA ALA A 130 12.40 6.21 -13.13
C ALA A 130 11.62 5.09 -12.45
N VAL A 131 10.78 5.42 -11.47
CA VAL A 131 9.90 4.46 -10.79
C VAL A 131 8.91 3.82 -11.77
N ALA A 132 8.24 4.60 -12.61
CA ALA A 132 7.28 4.10 -13.60
C ALA A 132 7.94 3.22 -14.69
N GLN A 133 9.21 3.44 -14.98
CA GLN A 133 10.00 2.62 -15.92
C GLN A 133 10.56 1.33 -15.31
N SER A 134 10.49 1.19 -13.98
CA SER A 134 11.03 0.08 -13.22
C SER A 134 9.95 -0.73 -12.51
N VAL A 135 8.77 -0.83 -13.12
CA VAL A 135 7.66 -1.63 -12.56
C VAL A 135 7.83 -3.12 -12.83
N GLY A 136 7.38 -3.93 -11.89
CA GLY A 136 7.52 -5.39 -11.96
C GLY A 136 6.46 -6.13 -11.16
N LYS A 137 6.72 -7.42 -10.89
CA LYS A 137 5.87 -8.22 -10.00
C LYS A 137 5.98 -7.70 -8.58
N THR A 138 4.86 -7.66 -7.88
CA THR A 138 4.78 -7.29 -6.46
C THR A 138 5.64 -8.21 -5.61
N GLY A 139 6.53 -7.61 -4.83
CA GLY A 139 7.43 -8.31 -3.92
C GLY A 139 7.10 -8.08 -2.45
N ARG A 140 7.88 -8.72 -1.56
CA ARG A 140 7.70 -8.57 -0.10
C ARG A 140 7.83 -7.11 0.37
N ARG A 141 8.72 -6.33 -0.23
CA ARG A 141 8.93 -4.92 0.13
C ARG A 141 7.74 -4.03 -0.25
N ASN A 142 7.04 -4.35 -1.34
CA ASN A 142 5.83 -3.64 -1.74
C ASN A 142 4.70 -3.89 -0.74
N CYS A 143 4.41 -5.15 -0.42
CA CYS A 143 3.44 -5.51 0.62
C CYS A 143 3.85 -4.93 1.97
N GLY A 144 5.14 -5.06 2.32
CA GLY A 144 5.73 -4.57 3.55
C GLY A 144 5.71 -3.06 3.73
N ALA A 145 5.67 -2.28 2.65
CA ALA A 145 5.55 -0.82 2.73
C ALA A 145 4.35 -0.38 3.59
N CYS A 146 3.32 -1.20 3.68
CA CYS A 146 2.16 -0.99 4.54
C CYS A 146 2.07 -2.05 5.65
N HIS A 147 2.22 -3.33 5.32
CA HIS A 147 1.95 -4.44 6.24
C HIS A 147 3.00 -4.59 7.34
N PHE A 148 4.26 -4.17 7.13
CA PHE A 148 5.27 -4.16 8.21
C PHE A 148 5.05 -3.02 9.21
N TYR A 149 4.13 -2.13 8.94
CA TYR A 149 3.78 -1.01 9.82
C TYR A 149 2.35 -1.10 10.37
N GLY A 150 1.65 -2.20 10.11
CA GLY A 150 0.26 -2.40 10.53
C GLY A 150 0.04 -2.28 12.03
N GLY A 151 1.02 -2.67 12.84
CA GLY A 151 1.01 -2.51 14.27
C GLY A 151 1.76 -1.30 14.80
N GLY A 152 2.38 -0.50 13.93
CA GLY A 152 3.19 0.67 14.29
C GLY A 152 4.67 0.54 13.95
N GLY A 153 5.11 -0.60 13.44
CA GLY A 153 6.49 -0.92 13.07
C GLY A 153 7.03 -2.14 13.80
N ASP A 154 8.34 -2.34 13.68
CA ASP A 154 9.00 -3.52 14.20
C ASP A 154 8.87 -3.63 15.72
N ALA A 155 8.49 -4.80 16.20
CA ALA A 155 8.34 -5.14 17.61
C ALA A 155 7.38 -4.25 18.43
N VAL A 156 6.50 -3.49 17.77
CA VAL A 156 5.53 -2.63 18.46
C VAL A 156 4.37 -3.42 19.03
N LYS A 157 3.84 -4.38 18.25
CA LYS A 157 2.74 -5.25 18.69
C LYS A 157 3.06 -6.71 18.42
N HIS A 158 2.75 -7.58 19.38
CA HIS A 158 2.92 -9.01 19.23
C HIS A 158 2.01 -9.58 18.14
N GLY A 159 2.57 -10.39 17.27
CA GLY A 159 1.86 -11.06 16.18
C GLY A 159 1.66 -10.25 14.91
N ASP A 160 2.07 -8.98 14.87
CA ASP A 160 2.07 -8.21 13.63
C ASP A 160 3.29 -8.57 12.75
N LEU A 161 3.12 -8.40 11.46
CA LEU A 161 4.23 -8.51 10.50
C LEU A 161 5.22 -7.37 10.72
N ASP A 162 6.50 -7.63 10.50
CA ASP A 162 7.56 -6.65 10.64
C ASP A 162 8.59 -6.72 9.50
N SER A 163 9.57 -5.81 9.51
CA SER A 163 10.54 -5.67 8.43
C SER A 163 11.48 -6.86 8.27
N SER A 164 11.58 -7.77 9.24
CA SER A 164 12.37 -8.99 9.14
C SER A 164 11.90 -9.91 8.01
N LEU A 165 10.61 -9.81 7.64
CA LEU A 165 10.01 -10.56 6.52
C LEU A 165 10.39 -10.02 5.12
N ALA A 166 11.10 -8.92 5.03
CA ALA A 166 11.63 -8.44 3.75
C ALA A 166 12.69 -9.41 3.18
N GLU A 167 13.59 -9.89 4.05
CA GLU A 167 14.68 -10.82 3.71
C GLU A 167 14.85 -11.86 4.83
N PRO A 168 13.85 -12.71 5.07
CA PRO A 168 13.87 -13.64 6.18
C PRO A 168 14.91 -14.74 5.98
N SER A 169 15.49 -15.20 7.06
CA SER A 169 16.29 -16.43 7.09
C SER A 169 15.39 -17.65 7.31
N LYS A 170 15.90 -18.83 7.03
CA LYS A 170 15.20 -20.11 7.28
C LYS A 170 14.75 -20.32 8.73
N TYR A 171 15.39 -19.65 9.69
CA TYR A 171 15.02 -19.74 11.11
C TYR A 171 13.78 -18.91 11.43
N LEU A 172 13.48 -17.90 10.61
CA LEU A 172 12.28 -17.10 10.73
C LEU A 172 11.13 -17.73 9.94
N ASP A 173 11.37 -18.08 8.68
CA ASP A 173 10.36 -18.72 7.82
C ASP A 173 11.03 -19.55 6.70
N VAL A 174 10.78 -20.86 6.68
CA VAL A 174 11.41 -21.79 5.72
C VAL A 174 10.92 -21.60 4.29
N HIS A 175 9.73 -21.05 4.07
CA HIS A 175 9.18 -20.84 2.73
C HIS A 175 9.67 -19.51 2.15
N MET A 176 9.78 -18.48 2.99
CA MET A 176 10.20 -17.15 2.58
C MET A 176 11.71 -16.93 2.68
N ASP A 177 12.45 -17.91 3.21
CA ASP A 177 13.93 -17.85 3.32
C ASP A 177 14.55 -17.35 2.03
N LYS A 178 15.27 -16.22 2.11
CA LYS A 178 15.85 -15.52 0.95
C LYS A 178 16.91 -16.35 0.21
N ASP A 179 17.55 -17.27 0.90
CA ASP A 179 18.59 -18.16 0.37
C ASP A 179 18.01 -19.56 0.03
N GLY A 180 16.72 -19.80 0.27
CA GLY A 180 15.99 -21.04 0.05
C GLY A 180 14.91 -20.91 -1.02
N LEU A 181 13.64 -21.21 -0.65
CA LEU A 181 12.51 -21.16 -1.58
C LEU A 181 12.12 -19.74 -2.02
N ASN A 182 12.46 -18.76 -1.22
CA ASN A 182 12.29 -17.34 -1.48
C ASN A 182 10.85 -16.94 -1.90
N PHE A 183 9.85 -17.57 -1.29
CA PHE A 183 8.44 -17.25 -1.56
C PHE A 183 8.12 -15.79 -1.23
N THR A 184 7.34 -15.16 -2.07
CA THR A 184 6.78 -13.83 -1.81
C THR A 184 5.40 -13.95 -1.14
N CYS A 185 4.87 -12.86 -0.62
CA CYS A 185 3.50 -12.83 -0.08
C CYS A 185 2.50 -13.32 -1.14
N GLY A 186 2.67 -12.91 -2.41
CA GLY A 186 1.83 -13.32 -3.52
C GLY A 186 1.93 -14.80 -3.90
N THR A 187 2.89 -15.56 -3.38
CA THR A 187 2.97 -17.01 -3.59
C THR A 187 1.85 -17.75 -2.83
N CYS A 188 1.45 -17.23 -1.66
CA CYS A 188 0.35 -17.78 -0.87
C CYS A 188 -0.94 -16.96 -1.03
N HIS A 189 -0.82 -15.64 -1.17
CA HIS A 189 -1.92 -14.73 -1.45
C HIS A 189 -2.07 -14.54 -2.97
N GLU A 190 -2.48 -15.60 -3.67
CA GLU A 190 -2.61 -15.58 -5.13
C GLU A 190 -3.65 -14.54 -5.57
N THR A 191 -3.19 -13.61 -6.40
CA THR A 191 -4.01 -12.48 -6.84
C THR A 191 -4.65 -12.77 -8.19
N THR A 192 -5.95 -12.58 -8.29
CA THR A 192 -6.70 -12.64 -9.54
C THR A 192 -7.39 -11.30 -9.79
N GLY A 193 -7.10 -10.67 -10.94
CA GLY A 193 -7.73 -9.39 -11.30
C GLY A 193 -7.55 -8.29 -10.23
N HIS A 194 -6.36 -8.18 -9.64
CA HIS A 194 -6.00 -7.27 -8.54
C HIS A 194 -6.74 -7.52 -7.21
N GLU A 195 -7.52 -8.57 -7.10
CA GLU A 195 -8.10 -8.97 -5.83
C GLU A 195 -7.10 -9.88 -5.09
N VAL A 196 -6.45 -9.31 -4.07
CA VAL A 196 -5.54 -10.03 -3.20
C VAL A 196 -6.36 -10.65 -2.08
N PRO A 197 -6.40 -11.98 -1.94
CA PRO A 197 -7.16 -12.62 -0.88
C PRO A 197 -6.57 -12.28 0.47
N GLY A 198 -7.44 -11.88 1.42
CA GLY A 198 -7.08 -11.63 2.79
C GLY A 198 -6.92 -12.91 3.60
N SER A 199 -7.07 -12.79 4.91
CA SER A 199 -7.09 -13.95 5.79
C SER A 199 -8.40 -14.72 5.62
N ARG A 200 -8.39 -15.99 6.05
CA ARG A 200 -9.59 -16.85 6.09
C ARG A 200 -10.74 -16.31 6.97
N TYR A 201 -10.48 -15.24 7.69
CA TYR A 201 -11.46 -14.61 8.59
C TYR A 201 -12.11 -13.35 7.99
N THR A 202 -11.74 -12.97 6.78
CA THR A 202 -12.30 -11.82 6.06
C THR A 202 -13.02 -12.25 4.80
#